data_23539a86bea8856a58c0d3db7389b88e
#
_entry.id   23539a86bea8856a58c0d3db7389b88e
#
_cell.length_a   1.000
_cell.length_b   1.000
_cell.length_c   1.000
_cell.angle_alpha   90.00
_cell.angle_beta   90.00
_cell.angle_gamma   90.00
#
_symmetry.space_group_name_H-M   'P 1'
#
loop_
_entity.id
_entity.type
_entity.pdbx_description
1 polymer ?
#
loop_
_entity_poly.entity_id
_entity_poly.type
_entity_poly.pdbx_seq_one_letter_code
_entity_poly.pdbx_strand_id
1 'polypeptide(L)'
;MEREELLKLIETKEVIGVDLSGQRLEKIDFTGCRIERTSFKGCELVHCRFRNAKISWSDFRYAEIQHGTFEGAEIEFSDFYRAFIDGVVIFSGSSFSNCSLNKTYLGECAIIRKENLKDNRILQQHKEEYRKFLV
;
A
#
# COMPACT_ATOMS: atom_id res chain seq x y z
N MET A 1 14.05 -9.62 8.03
CA MET A 1 13.95 -10.77 7.09
C MET A 1 14.86 -10.54 5.91
N GLU A 2 15.62 -11.55 5.54
CA GLU A 2 16.49 -11.46 4.38
C GLU A 2 15.68 -11.50 3.08
N ARG A 3 16.22 -10.85 2.04
CA ARG A 3 15.55 -10.78 0.74
C ARG A 3 15.22 -12.17 0.18
N GLU A 4 16.13 -13.11 0.28
CA GLU A 4 15.94 -14.47 -0.23
C GLU A 4 14.78 -15.20 0.46
N GLU A 5 14.63 -15.01 1.76
CA GLU A 5 13.51 -15.57 2.52
C GLU A 5 12.19 -14.98 2.05
N LEU A 6 12.16 -13.66 1.84
CA LEU A 6 10.98 -12.97 1.35
C LEU A 6 10.59 -13.47 -0.05
N LEU A 7 11.57 -13.62 -0.95
CA LEU A 7 11.31 -14.11 -2.31
C LEU A 7 10.73 -15.53 -2.32
N LYS A 8 11.19 -16.39 -1.39
CA LYS A 8 10.61 -17.73 -1.24
C LYS A 8 9.16 -17.70 -0.79
N LEU A 9 8.83 -16.80 0.14
CA LEU A 9 7.43 -16.61 0.55
C LEU A 9 6.58 -16.13 -0.61
N ILE A 10 7.09 -15.19 -1.39
CA ILE A 10 6.38 -14.66 -2.55
C ILE A 10 6.07 -15.77 -3.58
N GLU A 11 6.96 -16.74 -3.74
CA GLU A 11 6.70 -17.88 -4.61
C GLU A 11 5.47 -18.69 -4.17
N THR A 12 5.20 -18.74 -2.88
CA THR A 12 4.00 -19.42 -2.35
C THR A 12 2.72 -18.58 -2.54
N LYS A 13 2.87 -17.33 -2.92
CA LYS A 13 1.78 -16.35 -3.01
C LYS A 13 1.12 -16.02 -1.66
N GLU A 14 1.77 -16.37 -0.56
CA GLU A 14 1.28 -16.08 0.78
C GLU A 14 2.37 -15.41 1.63
N VAL A 15 2.12 -14.17 2.03
CA VAL A 15 3.00 -13.40 2.92
C VAL A 15 2.16 -13.08 4.16
N ILE A 16 2.24 -13.95 5.16
CA ILE A 16 1.35 -13.89 6.32
C ILE A 16 2.13 -13.78 7.61
N GLY A 17 1.80 -12.77 8.41
CA GLY A 17 2.40 -12.58 9.73
C GLY A 17 3.88 -12.21 9.69
N VAL A 18 4.33 -11.53 8.65
CA VAL A 18 5.74 -11.19 8.42
C VAL A 18 6.02 -9.77 8.88
N ASP A 19 7.16 -9.58 9.53
CA ASP A 19 7.62 -8.26 9.93
C ASP A 19 8.73 -7.79 8.99
N LEU A 20 8.39 -6.83 8.13
CA LEU A 20 9.32 -6.19 7.21
C LEU A 20 9.63 -4.76 7.63
N SER A 21 9.17 -4.35 8.81
CA SER A 21 9.27 -2.97 9.27
C SER A 21 10.68 -2.39 9.15
N GLY A 22 10.74 -1.14 8.70
CA GLY A 22 11.99 -0.39 8.58
C GLY A 22 12.91 -0.83 7.45
N GLN A 23 12.57 -1.84 6.67
CA GLN A 23 13.42 -2.32 5.59
C GLN A 23 13.26 -1.50 4.31
N ARG A 24 14.31 -1.43 3.53
CA ARG A 24 14.25 -0.91 2.17
C ARG A 24 14.02 -2.09 1.21
N LEU A 25 12.89 -2.07 0.54
CA LEU A 25 12.51 -3.10 -0.43
C LEU A 25 12.47 -2.46 -1.81
N GLU A 26 13.34 -2.90 -2.68
CA GLU A 26 13.43 -2.38 -4.04
C GLU A 26 13.13 -3.47 -5.06
N LYS A 27 12.22 -3.15 -5.98
CA LYS A 27 11.83 -4.04 -7.08
C LYS A 27 11.35 -5.41 -6.60
N ILE A 28 10.62 -5.43 -5.50
CA ILE A 28 9.97 -6.66 -5.02
C ILE A 28 8.59 -6.76 -5.70
N ASP A 29 8.30 -7.92 -6.23
CA ASP A 29 7.05 -8.19 -6.94
C ASP A 29 6.11 -9.06 -6.09
N PHE A 30 5.13 -8.41 -5.47
CA PHE A 30 4.07 -9.07 -4.69
C PHE A 30 2.81 -9.34 -5.52
N THR A 31 2.94 -9.36 -6.85
CA THR A 31 1.78 -9.58 -7.74
C THR A 31 1.03 -10.86 -7.39
N GLY A 32 -0.28 -10.72 -7.17
CA GLY A 32 -1.15 -11.84 -6.86
C GLY A 32 -0.98 -12.45 -5.48
N CYS A 33 -0.14 -11.86 -4.63
CA CYS A 33 0.07 -12.38 -3.28
C CYS A 33 -1.11 -12.07 -2.37
N ARG A 34 -1.40 -13.00 -1.48
CA ARG A 34 -2.23 -12.78 -0.31
C ARG A 34 -1.31 -12.30 0.80
N ILE A 35 -1.50 -11.08 1.26
CA ILE A 35 -0.67 -10.45 2.29
C ILE A 35 -1.55 -10.16 3.49
N GLU A 36 -1.29 -10.80 4.62
CA GLU A 36 -2.08 -10.63 5.82
C GLU A 36 -1.20 -10.41 7.04
N ARG A 37 -1.65 -9.55 7.94
CA ARG A 37 -0.98 -9.30 9.22
C ARG A 37 0.53 -9.13 9.06
N THR A 38 0.91 -8.43 8.02
CA THR A 38 2.30 -8.16 7.66
C THR A 38 2.61 -6.70 7.92
N SER A 39 3.77 -6.44 8.50
CA SER A 39 4.19 -5.08 8.79
C SER A 39 5.15 -4.56 7.72
N PHE A 40 4.73 -3.48 7.07
CA PHE A 40 5.56 -2.65 6.21
C PHE A 40 5.82 -1.29 6.86
N LYS A 41 5.64 -1.22 8.19
CA LYS A 41 5.77 0.04 8.92
C LYS A 41 7.17 0.64 8.72
N GLY A 42 7.21 1.88 8.25
CA GLY A 42 8.48 2.57 8.02
C GLY A 42 9.33 2.01 6.90
N CYS A 43 8.80 1.09 6.09
CA CYS A 43 9.53 0.57 4.92
C CYS A 43 9.72 1.65 3.86
N GLU A 44 10.84 1.54 3.15
CA GLU A 44 11.00 2.22 1.87
C GLU A 44 10.64 1.20 0.78
N LEU A 45 9.51 1.42 0.11
CA LEU A 45 9.02 0.55 -0.97
C LEU A 45 9.25 1.26 -2.30
N VAL A 46 10.33 0.88 -2.99
CA VAL A 46 10.74 1.53 -4.24
C VAL A 46 10.56 0.57 -5.42
N HIS A 47 9.76 0.97 -6.39
CA HIS A 47 9.44 0.13 -7.55
C HIS A 47 8.89 -1.24 -7.17
N CYS A 48 8.12 -1.32 -6.07
CA CYS A 48 7.47 -2.56 -5.67
C CYS A 48 6.12 -2.71 -6.37
N ARG A 49 5.74 -3.95 -6.68
CA ARG A 49 4.49 -4.25 -7.36
C ARG A 49 3.57 -5.04 -6.43
N PHE A 50 2.36 -4.51 -6.26
CA PHE A 50 1.28 -5.17 -5.51
C PHE A 50 0.08 -5.42 -6.42
N ARG A 51 0.34 -5.66 -7.70
CA ARG A 51 -0.72 -5.85 -8.69
C ARG A 51 -1.58 -7.06 -8.32
N ASN A 52 -2.88 -6.85 -8.27
CA ASN A 52 -3.86 -7.89 -7.92
C ASN A 52 -3.59 -8.58 -6.57
N ALA A 53 -2.81 -7.96 -5.70
CA ALA A 53 -2.58 -8.50 -4.36
C ALA A 53 -3.84 -8.32 -3.51
N LYS A 54 -4.05 -9.26 -2.59
CA LYS A 54 -5.09 -9.16 -1.56
C LYS A 54 -4.40 -8.87 -0.23
N ILE A 55 -4.54 -7.64 0.22
CA ILE A 55 -3.84 -7.14 1.42
C ILE A 55 -4.85 -6.89 2.51
N SER A 56 -4.68 -7.52 3.67
CA SER A 56 -5.57 -7.32 4.81
C SER A 56 -4.83 -7.28 6.14
N TRP A 57 -5.36 -6.49 7.06
CA TRP A 57 -4.83 -6.38 8.42
C TRP A 57 -3.33 -6.07 8.45
N SER A 58 -2.83 -5.29 7.50
CA SER A 58 -1.42 -4.99 7.34
C SER A 58 -1.10 -3.56 7.72
N ASP A 59 0.14 -3.33 8.12
CA ASP A 59 0.59 -2.05 8.65
C ASP A 59 1.53 -1.36 7.66
N PHE A 60 1.06 -0.25 7.07
CA PHE A 60 1.85 0.59 6.18
C PHE A 60 2.13 1.96 6.80
N ARG A 61 1.98 2.08 8.12
CA ARG A 61 2.23 3.37 8.77
C ARG A 61 3.65 3.84 8.52
N TYR A 62 3.78 5.13 8.15
CA TYR A 62 5.08 5.74 7.86
C TYR A 62 5.85 5.10 6.70
N ALA A 63 5.24 4.24 5.92
CA ALA A 63 5.90 3.66 4.76
C ALA A 63 6.11 4.73 3.69
N GLU A 64 7.25 4.69 3.04
CA GLU A 64 7.55 5.52 1.88
C GLU A 64 7.36 4.66 0.64
N ILE A 65 6.34 4.98 -0.15
CA ILE A 65 5.97 4.21 -1.34
C ILE A 65 6.28 5.07 -2.56
N GLN A 66 7.28 4.65 -3.33
CA GLN A 66 7.77 5.41 -4.48
C GLN A 66 7.79 4.56 -5.74
N HIS A 67 7.20 5.07 -6.81
CA HIS A 67 7.25 4.45 -8.13
C HIS A 67 6.85 2.97 -8.12
N GLY A 68 5.62 2.69 -7.79
CA GLY A 68 5.13 1.31 -7.72
C GLY A 68 3.73 1.16 -8.29
N THR A 69 3.15 -0.01 -8.09
CA THR A 69 1.78 -0.24 -8.53
C THR A 69 0.98 -1.06 -7.53
N PHE A 70 -0.25 -0.62 -7.32
CA PHE A 70 -1.30 -1.34 -6.61
C PHE A 70 -2.48 -1.65 -7.57
N GLU A 71 -2.21 -1.69 -8.87
CA GLU A 71 -3.24 -1.94 -9.87
C GLU A 71 -4.01 -3.22 -9.55
N GLY A 72 -5.33 -3.09 -9.42
CA GLY A 72 -6.21 -4.21 -9.11
C GLY A 72 -6.07 -4.79 -7.70
N ALA A 73 -5.28 -4.17 -6.82
CA ALA A 73 -5.12 -4.66 -5.45
C ALA A 73 -6.39 -4.42 -4.62
N GLU A 74 -6.72 -5.40 -3.79
CA GLU A 74 -7.80 -5.27 -2.80
C GLU A 74 -7.15 -5.09 -1.43
N ILE A 75 -7.33 -3.92 -0.84
CA ILE A 75 -6.69 -3.56 0.44
C ILE A 75 -7.77 -3.31 1.48
N GLU A 76 -7.79 -4.14 2.53
CA GLU A 76 -8.81 -4.09 3.57
C GLU A 76 -8.20 -4.03 4.96
N PHE A 77 -8.85 -3.31 5.87
CA PHE A 77 -8.49 -3.27 7.29
C PHE A 77 -7.00 -3.00 7.54
N SER A 78 -6.40 -2.16 6.71
CA SER A 78 -4.98 -1.85 6.77
C SER A 78 -4.76 -0.37 7.10
N ASP A 79 -3.59 -0.06 7.66
CA ASP A 79 -3.29 1.26 8.17
C ASP A 79 -2.18 1.93 7.37
N PHE A 80 -2.50 3.08 6.76
CA PHE A 80 -1.57 3.92 6.00
C PHE A 80 -1.30 5.25 6.71
N TYR A 81 -1.49 5.30 8.02
CA TYR A 81 -1.27 6.53 8.78
C TYR A 81 0.12 7.09 8.50
N ARG A 82 0.17 8.35 8.05
CA ARG A 82 1.41 9.04 7.68
C ARG A 82 2.27 8.31 6.66
N ALA A 83 1.71 7.45 5.86
CA ALA A 83 2.43 6.92 4.71
C ALA A 83 2.71 8.06 3.73
N PHE A 84 3.84 7.96 3.06
CA PHE A 84 4.27 8.92 2.05
C PHE A 84 4.27 8.22 0.70
N ILE A 85 3.33 8.59 -0.16
CA ILE A 85 3.16 7.98 -1.48
C ILE A 85 3.50 9.03 -2.53
N ASP A 86 4.61 8.84 -3.23
CA ASP A 86 5.12 9.80 -4.20
C ASP A 86 5.69 9.11 -5.43
N GLY A 87 6.03 9.92 -6.45
CA GLY A 87 6.43 9.41 -7.73
C GLY A 87 5.26 8.80 -8.49
N VAL A 88 5.52 7.96 -9.48
CA VAL A 88 4.46 7.33 -10.26
C VAL A 88 3.97 6.08 -9.53
N VAL A 89 2.85 6.20 -8.82
CA VAL A 89 2.20 5.09 -8.13
C VAL A 89 0.81 4.88 -8.71
N ILE A 90 0.55 3.69 -9.21
CA ILE A 90 -0.68 3.37 -9.95
C ILE A 90 -1.67 2.66 -9.03
N PHE A 91 -2.90 3.17 -8.97
CA PHE A 91 -3.98 2.58 -8.17
C PHE A 91 -5.20 2.18 -9.02
N SER A 92 -5.06 2.12 -10.34
CA SER A 92 -6.19 1.79 -11.19
C SER A 92 -6.76 0.41 -10.85
N GLY A 93 -8.09 0.34 -10.71
CA GLY A 93 -8.78 -0.90 -10.35
C GLY A 93 -8.55 -1.39 -8.93
N SER A 94 -7.78 -0.65 -8.12
CA SER A 94 -7.60 -1.01 -6.72
C SER A 94 -8.82 -0.61 -5.87
N SER A 95 -8.94 -1.22 -4.70
CA SER A 95 -9.93 -0.83 -3.71
C SER A 95 -9.31 -0.77 -2.32
N PHE A 96 -9.66 0.28 -1.59
CA PHE A 96 -9.32 0.42 -0.18
C PHE A 96 -10.63 0.38 0.59
N SER A 97 -10.79 -0.55 1.50
CA SER A 97 -11.97 -0.60 2.37
C SER A 97 -11.58 -0.78 3.82
N ASN A 98 -12.25 -0.03 4.70
CA ASN A 98 -11.97 -0.05 6.13
C ASN A 98 -10.49 0.18 6.47
N CYS A 99 -9.82 1.03 5.69
CA CYS A 99 -8.43 1.41 5.90
C CYS A 99 -8.34 2.78 6.55
N SER A 100 -7.24 3.02 7.26
CA SER A 100 -6.91 4.35 7.72
C SER A 100 -5.95 5.01 6.72
N LEU A 101 -6.37 6.14 6.17
CA LEU A 101 -5.55 6.97 5.28
C LEU A 101 -5.25 8.32 5.94
N ASN A 102 -5.24 8.31 7.26
CA ASN A 102 -5.04 9.50 8.05
C ASN A 102 -3.64 10.07 7.83
N LYS A 103 -3.58 11.37 7.51
CA LYS A 103 -2.32 12.07 7.27
C LYS A 103 -1.42 11.39 6.24
N THR A 104 -1.97 10.55 5.38
CA THR A 104 -1.25 9.97 4.26
C THR A 104 -0.96 11.06 3.25
N TYR A 105 0.30 11.21 2.86
CA TYR A 105 0.68 12.13 1.79
C TYR A 105 0.53 11.44 0.44
N LEU A 106 -0.21 12.08 -0.46
CA LEU A 106 -0.36 11.62 -1.83
C LEU A 106 0.31 12.64 -2.75
N GLY A 107 1.41 12.23 -3.36
CA GLY A 107 2.14 13.07 -4.31
C GLY A 107 1.34 13.32 -5.59
N GLU A 108 1.82 14.26 -6.41
CA GLU A 108 1.12 14.69 -7.62
C GLU A 108 0.90 13.58 -8.64
N CYS A 109 1.75 12.58 -8.65
CA CYS A 109 1.69 11.46 -9.61
C CYS A 109 0.92 10.25 -9.09
N ALA A 110 0.37 10.33 -7.89
CA ALA A 110 -0.48 9.27 -7.35
C ALA A 110 -1.93 9.51 -7.78
N ILE A 111 -2.51 8.59 -8.51
CA ILE A 111 -3.88 8.70 -9.01
C ILE A 111 -4.77 7.72 -8.26
N ILE A 112 -5.63 8.26 -7.40
CA ILE A 112 -6.61 7.48 -6.66
C ILE A 112 -8.00 8.03 -7.00
N ARG A 113 -8.90 7.15 -7.42
CA ARG A 113 -10.28 7.53 -7.70
C ARG A 113 -11.13 7.42 -6.44
N LYS A 114 -12.21 8.20 -6.38
CA LYS A 114 -13.15 8.16 -5.24
C LYS A 114 -13.67 6.76 -4.96
N GLU A 115 -13.95 5.99 -5.99
CA GLU A 115 -14.43 4.62 -5.89
C GLU A 115 -13.41 3.68 -5.25
N ASN A 116 -12.13 4.01 -5.32
CA ASN A 116 -11.07 3.22 -4.67
C ASN A 116 -11.06 3.41 -3.15
N LEU A 117 -11.68 4.48 -2.66
CA LEU A 117 -11.62 4.90 -1.25
C LEU A 117 -12.94 4.68 -0.49
N LYS A 118 -13.76 3.75 -0.95
CA LYS A 118 -15.05 3.48 -0.33
C LYS A 118 -14.87 2.92 1.09
N ASP A 119 -15.67 3.42 2.01
CA ASP A 119 -15.72 2.96 3.41
C ASP A 119 -14.40 3.10 4.19
N ASN A 120 -13.55 4.04 3.79
CA ASN A 120 -12.29 4.30 4.48
C ASN A 120 -12.40 5.42 5.50
N ARG A 121 -11.55 5.34 6.52
CA ARG A 121 -11.39 6.41 7.50
C ARG A 121 -10.49 7.52 6.95
N ILE A 122 -11.01 8.25 6.01
CA ILE A 122 -10.38 9.50 5.60
C ILE A 122 -10.96 10.55 6.51
N LEU A 123 -10.13 11.19 7.31
CA LEU A 123 -10.61 12.24 8.18
C LEU A 123 -11.27 13.34 7.37
N GLN A 124 -12.42 13.76 7.84
CA GLN A 124 -13.18 14.86 7.24
C GLN A 124 -12.30 16.08 6.99
N GLN A 125 -11.40 16.36 7.92
CA GLN A 125 -10.50 17.50 7.88
C GLN A 125 -9.48 17.45 6.73
N HIS A 126 -9.23 16.30 6.14
CA HIS A 126 -8.29 16.16 5.04
C HIS A 126 -8.96 15.92 3.69
N LYS A 127 -10.27 15.92 3.62
CA LYS A 127 -11.00 15.70 2.37
C LYS A 127 -10.60 16.69 1.28
N GLU A 128 -10.39 17.94 1.65
CA GLU A 128 -10.00 18.98 0.68
C GLU A 128 -8.61 18.74 0.12
N GLU A 129 -7.69 18.24 0.93
CA GLU A 129 -6.34 17.92 0.49
C GLU A 129 -6.32 16.76 -0.51
N TYR A 130 -7.26 15.82 -0.35
CA TYR A 130 -7.36 14.67 -1.26
C TYR A 130 -8.17 14.95 -2.52
N ARG A 131 -8.94 16.03 -2.59
CA ARG A 131 -9.78 16.33 -3.75
C ARG A 131 -9.02 16.40 -5.06
N LYS A 132 -7.84 16.97 -5.05
CA LYS A 132 -7.01 17.11 -6.25
C LYS A 132 -6.47 15.79 -6.78
N PHE A 133 -6.47 14.75 -5.95
CA PHE A 133 -5.99 13.42 -6.32
C PHE A 133 -7.13 12.45 -6.64
N LEU A 134 -8.36 12.81 -6.32
CA LEU A 134 -9.54 11.99 -6.55
C LEU A 134 -10.08 12.27 -7.95
N VAL A 135 -9.95 11.32 -8.80
CA VAL A 135 -10.43 11.42 -10.19
C VAL A 135 -11.73 10.65 -10.36
#